data_62534f4f093fd5ce5352ec1c9878f0f6
#
_entry.id   62534f4f093fd5ce5352ec1c9878f0f6
#
_cell.length_a   1.000
_cell.length_b   1.000
_cell.length_c   1.000
_cell.angle_alpha   90.00
_cell.angle_beta   90.00
_cell.angle_gamma   90.00
#
_symmetry.space_group_name_H-M   'P 1'
#
loop_
_entity.id
_entity.type
_entity.pdbx_description
1 polymer ?
#
loop_
_entity_poly.entity_id
_entity_poly.type
_entity_poly.pdbx_seq_one_letter_code
_entity_poly.pdbx_strand_id
1 'polypeptide(L)'
;METSMSLRTGLIGAADKIGNRCQRRIRMIETRKVAKILKSKPTIEGAGVNLKRAFGFAQVPAFDPFLMLDDFRSDNPEDYIKGFPWHPHRGIETITYVLKGDVEHGDSMGNNGVISSGDVQWMTAGSGIVHQEMPKGDGNGSMYGFQLWANLPASHKMMDPRYRDVLSDQIPTAELENGTKIRIICGKIGDEQGPVRDVVIDPEYLDITVPAGSEFTHATKRGHTVFAYIIDGKGYFCQKKKPFSYEMEGLNYFDMKADPFLGNGDLVLFADGDQVMVSTEGDPVRFLLISGKPIGEPIAWYGPIVMNTRDELRVAFEEYGNGTFIKHKKSD
;
A
#
# COMPACT_ATOMS: atom_id res chain seq x y z
N MET A 1 -52.21 -84.51 12.75
CA MET A 1 -52.98 -83.42 13.38
C MET A 1 -52.00 -82.48 13.91
N GLU A 2 -51.87 -81.37 13.19
CA GLU A 2 -52.07 -80.02 13.70
C GLU A 2 -50.96 -79.56 14.66
N THR A 3 -50.35 -78.47 14.60
CA THR A 3 -50.52 -77.24 13.84
C THR A 3 -49.23 -76.36 14.01
N SER A 4 -48.79 -75.88 12.98
CA SER A 4 -48.07 -74.64 12.74
C SER A 4 -48.27 -73.54 13.79
N MET A 5 -47.20 -72.86 14.20
CA MET A 5 -47.31 -71.41 14.31
C MET A 5 -45.95 -70.73 14.18
N SER A 6 -45.88 -69.90 13.19
CA SER A 6 -44.86 -68.95 12.81
C SER A 6 -44.64 -67.87 13.88
N LEU A 7 -43.40 -67.44 14.11
CA LEU A 7 -43.09 -66.14 14.67
C LEU A 7 -41.99 -65.48 13.82
N ARG A 8 -42.42 -64.58 12.96
CA ARG A 8 -41.60 -63.55 12.34
C ARG A 8 -41.69 -62.30 13.21
N THR A 9 -40.57 -61.82 13.67
CA THR A 9 -40.32 -60.44 14.07
C THR A 9 -38.83 -60.24 13.90
N GLY A 10 -38.30 -59.42 13.01
CA GLY A 10 -38.51 -58.00 12.93
C GLY A 10 -37.11 -57.40 13.14
N LEU A 11 -36.25 -57.48 12.08
CA LEU A 11 -34.96 -56.76 12.01
C LEU A 11 -35.09 -55.69 10.91
N ILE A 12 -35.66 -54.57 11.33
CA ILE A 12 -35.64 -53.34 10.51
C ILE A 12 -35.02 -52.26 11.40
N GLY A 13 -33.93 -51.62 10.96
CA GLY A 13 -33.54 -50.32 11.48
C GLY A 13 -32.12 -50.20 12.05
N ALA A 14 -31.10 -50.40 11.25
CA ALA A 14 -29.77 -49.85 11.53
C ALA A 14 -28.94 -49.62 10.26
N ALA A 15 -29.51 -48.88 9.30
CA ALA A 15 -28.79 -48.48 8.11
C ALA A 15 -29.28 -47.09 7.68
N ASP A 16 -28.89 -46.02 8.41
CA ASP A 16 -28.95 -44.64 7.92
C ASP A 16 -28.34 -43.66 8.93
N LYS A 17 -27.08 -43.81 9.21
CA LYS A 17 -26.26 -42.75 9.91
C LYS A 17 -24.79 -42.78 9.50
N ILE A 18 -24.48 -42.98 8.22
CA ILE A 18 -23.11 -42.74 7.71
C ILE A 18 -23.26 -42.01 6.39
N GLY A 19 -23.33 -40.70 6.40
CA GLY A 19 -23.48 -39.94 5.15
C GLY A 19 -23.43 -38.42 5.26
N ASN A 20 -22.87 -37.87 6.35
CA ASN A 20 -22.54 -36.42 6.35
C ASN A 20 -21.04 -36.24 6.52
N ARG A 21 -20.25 -36.75 5.58
CA ARG A 21 -18.90 -36.26 5.34
C ARG A 21 -19.04 -34.83 4.81
N CYS A 22 -18.80 -33.89 5.69
CA CYS A 22 -18.58 -32.49 5.35
C CYS A 22 -17.54 -32.44 4.22
N GLN A 23 -18.00 -32.32 2.99
CA GLN A 23 -17.15 -31.99 1.85
C GLN A 23 -16.66 -30.57 2.10
N ARG A 24 -15.55 -30.40 2.81
CA ARG A 24 -14.76 -29.19 2.72
C ARG A 24 -14.44 -29.03 1.22
N ARG A 25 -15.19 -28.19 0.53
CA ARG A 25 -14.79 -27.70 -0.78
C ARG A 25 -13.39 -27.14 -0.61
N ILE A 26 -12.39 -27.81 -1.16
CA ILE A 26 -11.05 -27.27 -1.31
C ILE A 26 -11.24 -26.05 -2.18
N ARG A 27 -11.20 -24.87 -1.57
CA ARG A 27 -11.28 -23.59 -2.30
C ARG A 27 -9.99 -23.48 -3.08
N MET A 28 -10.08 -23.41 -4.41
CA MET A 28 -8.91 -23.15 -5.25
C MET A 28 -8.38 -21.76 -4.95
N ILE A 29 -7.07 -21.65 -4.79
CA ILE A 29 -6.37 -20.36 -4.65
C ILE A 29 -6.54 -19.58 -5.95
N GLU A 30 -7.07 -18.38 -5.85
CA GLU A 30 -7.30 -17.50 -7.00
C GLU A 30 -6.22 -16.42 -7.07
N THR A 31 -5.43 -16.45 -8.15
CA THR A 31 -4.48 -15.38 -8.42
C THR A 31 -5.23 -14.13 -8.87
N ARG A 32 -4.92 -13.00 -8.23
CA ARG A 32 -5.46 -11.68 -8.57
C ARG A 32 -5.15 -11.34 -10.02
N LYS A 33 -6.17 -10.90 -10.74
CA LYS A 33 -5.99 -10.35 -12.09
C LYS A 33 -5.57 -8.89 -11.98
N VAL A 34 -4.89 -8.40 -12.99
CA VAL A 34 -4.69 -6.95 -13.15
C VAL A 34 -6.04 -6.33 -13.48
N ALA A 35 -6.49 -5.38 -12.66
CA ALA A 35 -7.71 -4.61 -12.91
C ALA A 35 -7.38 -3.38 -13.77
N LYS A 36 -6.32 -2.65 -13.40
CA LYS A 36 -5.94 -1.42 -14.08
C LYS A 36 -4.44 -1.19 -13.99
N ILE A 37 -3.89 -0.57 -15.04
CA ILE A 37 -2.52 -0.07 -15.06
C ILE A 37 -2.56 1.45 -15.25
N LEU A 38 -1.77 2.15 -14.43
CA LEU A 38 -1.55 3.59 -14.53
C LEU A 38 -0.07 3.86 -14.73
N LYS A 39 0.24 4.95 -15.43
CA LYS A 39 1.61 5.50 -15.49
C LYS A 39 1.72 6.71 -14.58
N SER A 40 2.77 6.75 -13.78
CA SER A 40 3.04 7.93 -12.95
C SER A 40 3.25 9.17 -13.83
N LYS A 41 2.72 10.31 -13.37
CA LYS A 41 2.70 11.57 -14.13
C LYS A 41 3.55 12.62 -13.41
N PRO A 42 4.35 13.40 -14.17
CA PRO A 42 5.07 14.54 -13.59
C PRO A 42 4.10 15.47 -12.85
N THR A 43 4.49 15.89 -11.66
CA THR A 43 3.71 16.77 -10.78
C THR A 43 4.68 17.65 -10.01
N ILE A 44 4.25 18.87 -9.66
CA ILE A 44 5.03 19.79 -8.82
C ILE A 44 4.26 19.97 -7.52
N GLU A 45 4.93 19.74 -6.41
CA GLU A 45 4.36 19.85 -5.04
C GLU A 45 5.28 20.65 -4.10
N GLY A 46 4.80 20.89 -2.87
CA GLY A 46 5.56 21.64 -1.87
C GLY A 46 5.99 23.02 -2.36
N ALA A 47 7.23 23.39 -2.10
CA ALA A 47 7.80 24.67 -2.57
C ALA A 47 8.37 24.61 -4.00
N GLY A 48 8.01 23.60 -4.78
CA GLY A 48 8.46 23.37 -6.14
C GLY A 48 9.32 22.11 -6.28
N VAL A 49 8.93 21.05 -5.59
CA VAL A 49 9.49 19.69 -5.74
C VAL A 49 8.90 19.05 -6.98
N ASN A 50 9.75 18.67 -7.93
CA ASN A 50 9.38 17.88 -9.11
C ASN A 50 9.33 16.40 -8.73
N LEU A 51 8.18 15.78 -8.91
CA LEU A 51 7.95 14.38 -8.58
C LEU A 51 7.07 13.70 -9.62
N LYS A 52 6.86 12.40 -9.48
CA LYS A 52 5.92 11.64 -10.31
C LYS A 52 4.81 11.09 -9.43
N ARG A 53 3.57 11.51 -9.68
CA ARG A 53 2.39 11.00 -8.97
C ARG A 53 1.88 9.73 -9.64
N ALA A 54 1.90 8.60 -8.91
CA ALA A 54 1.41 7.32 -9.40
C ALA A 54 -0.12 7.28 -9.40
N PHE A 55 -0.76 7.77 -8.33
CA PHE A 55 -2.20 8.03 -8.24
C PHE A 55 -2.48 9.12 -7.19
N GLY A 56 -3.66 9.71 -7.23
CA GLY A 56 -4.10 10.75 -6.31
C GLY A 56 -5.61 10.96 -6.38
N PHE A 57 -6.08 12.17 -6.11
CA PHE A 57 -7.49 12.53 -5.93
C PHE A 57 -8.45 11.90 -6.97
N ALA A 58 -8.09 11.94 -8.25
CA ALA A 58 -8.96 11.45 -9.32
C ALA A 58 -9.17 9.92 -9.29
N GLN A 59 -8.26 9.17 -8.70
CA GLN A 59 -8.28 7.70 -8.66
C GLN A 59 -8.68 7.13 -7.31
N VAL A 60 -8.85 7.97 -6.28
CA VAL A 60 -9.03 7.54 -4.88
C VAL A 60 -10.11 6.48 -4.66
N PRO A 61 -11.31 6.52 -5.28
CA PRO A 61 -12.31 5.47 -5.02
C PRO A 61 -11.81 4.05 -5.32
N ALA A 62 -10.88 3.91 -6.29
CA ALA A 62 -10.32 2.61 -6.66
C ALA A 62 -9.16 2.18 -5.75
N PHE A 63 -8.56 3.10 -4.99
CA PHE A 63 -7.41 2.84 -4.13
C PHE A 63 -7.72 2.90 -2.63
N ASP A 64 -8.99 3.12 -2.22
CA ASP A 64 -9.37 3.11 -0.81
C ASP A 64 -8.76 1.88 -0.09
N PRO A 65 -8.01 2.04 1.01
CA PRO A 65 -7.88 3.22 1.88
C PRO A 65 -6.74 4.18 1.53
N PHE A 66 -6.06 4.01 0.40
CA PHE A 66 -4.94 4.86 0.03
C PHE A 66 -5.41 6.07 -0.78
N LEU A 67 -4.76 7.20 -0.55
CA LEU A 67 -5.16 8.49 -1.11
C LEU A 67 -4.22 8.96 -2.23
N MET A 68 -2.92 8.70 -2.07
CA MET A 68 -1.90 9.21 -2.97
C MET A 68 -0.61 8.40 -2.84
N LEU A 69 0.10 8.23 -3.96
CA LEU A 69 1.48 7.76 -3.98
C LEU A 69 2.32 8.67 -4.89
N ASP A 70 3.32 9.30 -4.31
CA ASP A 70 4.29 10.15 -5.00
C ASP A 70 5.68 9.51 -4.98
N ASP A 71 6.35 9.56 -6.11
CA ASP A 71 7.72 9.15 -6.37
C ASP A 71 8.57 10.40 -6.59
N PHE A 72 9.35 10.81 -5.60
CA PHE A 72 10.20 12.01 -5.65
C PHE A 72 11.68 11.67 -5.91
N ARG A 73 11.93 10.59 -6.65
CA ARG A 73 13.29 10.22 -7.06
C ARG A 73 13.83 11.16 -8.12
N SER A 74 14.99 11.75 -7.85
CA SER A 74 15.74 12.57 -8.79
C SER A 74 17.25 12.53 -8.49
N ASP A 75 18.05 12.62 -9.56
CA ASP A 75 19.50 12.85 -9.49
C ASP A 75 19.86 14.34 -9.64
N ASN A 76 18.85 15.21 -9.78
CA ASN A 76 19.01 16.64 -9.88
C ASN A 76 18.54 17.33 -8.58
N PRO A 77 19.44 17.94 -7.80
CA PRO A 77 19.08 18.66 -6.56
C PRO A 77 18.04 19.76 -6.73
N GLU A 78 17.97 20.40 -7.89
CA GLU A 78 16.99 21.48 -8.16
C GLU A 78 15.55 20.95 -8.14
N ASP A 79 15.34 19.63 -8.37
CA ASP A 79 14.02 19.02 -8.36
C ASP A 79 13.44 18.86 -6.94
N TYR A 80 14.29 18.75 -5.90
CA TYR A 80 13.78 18.39 -4.57
C TYR A 80 14.22 19.32 -3.43
N ILE A 81 15.32 20.09 -3.58
CA ILE A 81 15.94 20.82 -2.47
C ILE A 81 15.04 21.89 -1.82
N LYS A 82 14.01 22.37 -2.53
CA LYS A 82 13.05 23.33 -2.00
C LYS A 82 12.14 22.71 -0.94
N GLY A 83 11.96 21.38 -0.97
CA GLY A 83 11.26 20.60 0.01
C GLY A 83 9.79 20.94 0.22
N PHE A 84 9.31 20.51 1.36
CA PHE A 84 7.95 20.74 1.82
C PHE A 84 8.00 21.55 3.12
N PRO A 85 8.00 22.91 3.04
CA PRO A 85 7.98 23.76 4.21
C PRO A 85 6.78 23.51 5.09
N TRP A 86 6.77 24.09 6.30
CA TRP A 86 5.71 23.90 7.30
C TRP A 86 4.31 23.90 6.72
N HIS A 87 3.64 22.74 6.80
CA HIS A 87 2.28 22.53 6.31
C HIS A 87 1.49 21.60 7.25
N PRO A 88 0.15 21.74 7.31
CA PRO A 88 -0.69 20.93 8.19
C PRO A 88 -1.05 19.60 7.56
N HIS A 89 -1.35 18.58 8.39
CA HIS A 89 -2.12 17.39 7.99
C HIS A 89 -3.18 17.07 9.04
N ARG A 90 -4.35 16.57 8.62
CA ARG A 90 -5.38 16.03 9.49
C ARG A 90 -6.13 14.89 8.81
N GLY A 91 -6.49 13.85 9.60
CA GLY A 91 -7.36 12.77 9.17
C GLY A 91 -6.72 11.71 8.30
N ILE A 92 -5.39 11.69 8.19
CA ILE A 92 -4.60 10.76 7.37
C ILE A 92 -3.38 10.23 8.11
N GLU A 93 -2.74 9.26 7.50
CA GLU A 93 -1.36 8.88 7.76
C GLU A 93 -0.51 9.19 6.54
N THR A 94 0.73 9.65 6.76
CA THR A 94 1.74 9.84 5.73
C THR A 94 2.91 8.89 5.96
N ILE A 95 3.37 8.24 4.91
CA ILE A 95 4.45 7.25 4.96
C ILE A 95 5.53 7.69 3.99
N THR A 96 6.67 8.11 4.53
CA THR A 96 7.86 8.48 3.76
C THR A 96 8.84 7.33 3.78
N TYR A 97 9.20 6.78 2.63
CA TYR A 97 10.22 5.74 2.47
C TYR A 97 11.39 6.30 1.65
N VAL A 98 12.56 6.42 2.25
CA VAL A 98 13.77 6.94 1.61
C VAL A 98 14.62 5.77 1.14
N LEU A 99 14.96 5.72 -0.16
CA LEU A 99 15.88 4.74 -0.72
C LEU A 99 17.32 5.26 -0.80
N LYS A 100 17.46 6.58 -1.00
CA LYS A 100 18.78 7.23 -1.18
C LYS A 100 18.69 8.70 -0.80
N GLY A 101 19.71 9.21 -0.14
CA GLY A 101 19.71 10.56 0.43
C GLY A 101 19.06 10.62 1.80
N ASP A 102 18.78 11.82 2.25
CA ASP A 102 18.23 12.12 3.57
C ASP A 102 17.02 13.06 3.45
N VAL A 103 16.09 12.99 4.38
CA VAL A 103 14.99 13.95 4.55
C VAL A 103 15.03 14.46 5.99
N GLU A 104 15.39 15.72 6.19
CA GLU A 104 15.26 16.38 7.49
C GLU A 104 13.80 16.71 7.75
N HIS A 105 13.30 16.42 8.93
CA HIS A 105 11.93 16.71 9.31
C HIS A 105 11.83 17.39 10.67
N GLY A 106 10.72 18.10 10.87
CA GLY A 106 10.37 18.69 12.16
C GLY A 106 8.86 18.90 12.23
N ASP A 107 8.29 18.86 13.44
CA ASP A 107 6.85 18.98 13.65
C ASP A 107 6.42 19.89 14.79
N SER A 108 5.12 20.17 14.86
CA SER A 108 4.49 21.02 15.88
C SER A 108 4.44 20.39 17.28
N MET A 109 4.82 19.12 17.43
CA MET A 109 4.94 18.44 18.73
C MET A 109 6.36 18.50 19.27
N GLY A 110 7.30 19.10 18.51
CA GLY A 110 8.71 19.23 18.86
C GLY A 110 9.56 18.01 18.50
N ASN A 111 9.04 17.10 17.66
CA ASN A 111 9.88 16.07 17.06
C ASN A 111 10.71 16.68 15.94
N ASN A 112 11.93 16.24 15.82
CA ASN A 112 12.82 16.56 14.70
C ASN A 112 13.78 15.38 14.49
N GLY A 113 14.23 15.19 13.26
CA GLY A 113 15.12 14.09 12.92
C GLY A 113 15.50 14.10 11.45
N VAL A 114 16.11 13.00 11.05
CA VAL A 114 16.51 12.73 9.68
C VAL A 114 16.03 11.33 9.32
N ILE A 115 15.35 11.21 8.20
CA ILE A 115 15.00 9.93 7.58
C ILE A 115 16.08 9.66 6.55
N SER A 116 16.95 8.68 6.82
CA SER A 116 18.09 8.37 5.97
C SER A 116 17.82 7.22 5.00
N SER A 117 18.82 6.92 4.17
CA SER A 117 18.70 5.85 3.16
C SER A 117 18.31 4.50 3.77
N GLY A 118 17.18 3.96 3.34
CA GLY A 118 16.58 2.73 3.81
C GLY A 118 15.58 2.89 4.94
N ASP A 119 15.46 4.07 5.54
CA ASP A 119 14.54 4.35 6.65
C ASP A 119 13.12 4.62 6.16
N VAL A 120 12.16 4.45 7.08
CA VAL A 120 10.75 4.77 6.88
C VAL A 120 10.25 5.63 8.02
N GLN A 121 9.55 6.72 7.70
CA GLN A 121 8.75 7.44 8.68
C GLN A 121 7.27 7.17 8.43
N TRP A 122 6.58 6.66 9.44
CA TRP A 122 5.13 6.45 9.43
C TRP A 122 4.48 7.42 10.43
N MET A 123 3.93 8.50 9.93
CA MET A 123 3.27 9.53 10.72
C MET A 123 1.75 9.38 10.65
N THR A 124 1.10 9.24 11.79
CA THR A 124 -0.35 9.40 11.91
C THR A 124 -0.63 10.87 12.23
N ALA A 125 -1.23 11.61 11.31
CA ALA A 125 -1.60 13.00 11.53
C ALA A 125 -2.82 13.16 12.47
N GLY A 126 -3.76 12.21 12.39
CA GLY A 126 -4.92 12.16 13.28
C GLY A 126 -5.67 13.50 13.39
N SER A 127 -5.79 14.03 14.61
CA SER A 127 -6.50 15.27 14.92
C SER A 127 -5.81 16.56 14.44
N GLY A 128 -4.56 16.44 13.97
CA GLY A 128 -3.83 17.53 13.36
C GLY A 128 -2.38 17.63 13.80
N ILE A 129 -1.52 17.80 12.80
CA ILE A 129 -0.09 18.06 12.96
C ILE A 129 0.32 19.11 11.93
N VAL A 130 1.33 19.90 12.25
CA VAL A 130 2.02 20.79 11.30
C VAL A 130 3.47 20.34 11.26
N HIS A 131 3.98 20.04 10.08
CA HIS A 131 5.35 19.57 9.92
C HIS A 131 6.02 20.14 8.69
N GLN A 132 7.32 19.89 8.57
CA GLN A 132 8.10 20.14 7.36
C GLN A 132 8.93 18.92 7.03
N GLU A 133 9.23 18.74 5.74
CA GLU A 133 10.12 17.72 5.19
C GLU A 133 11.07 18.38 4.19
N MET A 134 12.37 18.30 4.46
CA MET A 134 13.41 18.98 3.69
C MET A 134 14.39 17.95 3.12
N PRO A 135 14.15 17.47 1.88
CA PRO A 135 15.03 16.50 1.23
C PRO A 135 16.44 17.03 1.03
N LYS A 136 17.42 16.17 1.28
CA LYS A 136 18.84 16.38 0.98
C LYS A 136 19.38 15.19 0.22
N GLY A 137 19.98 15.42 -0.91
CA GLY A 137 20.62 14.37 -1.69
C GLY A 137 21.78 13.73 -0.92
N ASP A 138 22.19 12.58 -1.39
CA ASP A 138 23.45 11.97 -0.99
C ASP A 138 24.67 12.77 -1.50
N GLY A 139 25.89 12.27 -1.25
CA GLY A 139 27.14 12.93 -1.70
C GLY A 139 27.24 13.13 -3.23
N ASN A 140 26.37 12.49 -4.03
CA ASN A 140 26.29 12.64 -5.48
C ASN A 140 25.10 13.52 -5.92
N GLY A 141 24.30 14.03 -4.98
CA GLY A 141 23.10 14.82 -5.27
C GLY A 141 21.87 14.00 -5.65
N SER A 142 21.85 12.70 -5.37
CA SER A 142 20.68 11.85 -5.62
C SER A 142 19.75 11.83 -4.41
N MET A 143 18.46 11.97 -4.64
CA MET A 143 17.40 11.82 -3.65
C MET A 143 16.33 10.86 -4.19
N TYR A 144 16.18 9.69 -3.56
CA TYR A 144 15.22 8.68 -4.00
C TYR A 144 14.30 8.34 -2.84
N GLY A 145 13.00 8.57 -3.01
CA GLY A 145 12.02 8.24 -2.01
C GLY A 145 10.59 8.27 -2.52
N PHE A 146 9.70 7.82 -1.66
CA PHE A 146 8.27 7.71 -1.91
C PHE A 146 7.47 8.28 -0.76
N GLN A 147 6.36 8.94 -1.10
CA GLN A 147 5.36 9.42 -0.14
C GLN A 147 4.03 8.72 -0.42
N LEU A 148 3.57 7.90 0.52
CA LEU A 148 2.26 7.28 0.49
C LEU A 148 1.34 7.95 1.50
N TRP A 149 0.12 8.29 1.10
CA TRP A 149 -0.91 8.73 2.03
C TRP A 149 -1.96 7.64 2.20
N ALA A 150 -2.28 7.33 3.45
CA ALA A 150 -3.34 6.42 3.83
C ALA A 150 -4.42 7.17 4.61
N ASN A 151 -5.67 6.86 4.30
CA ASN A 151 -6.81 7.47 4.96
C ASN A 151 -7.08 6.84 6.33
N LEU A 152 -7.67 7.59 7.23
CA LEU A 152 -8.19 7.10 8.50
C LEU A 152 -9.74 7.03 8.43
N PRO A 153 -10.37 6.00 9.00
CA PRO A 153 -11.83 5.99 9.14
C PRO A 153 -12.32 7.11 10.07
N ALA A 154 -13.55 7.51 9.94
CA ALA A 154 -14.16 8.59 10.74
C ALA A 154 -13.90 8.44 12.24
N SER A 155 -13.97 7.20 12.74
CA SER A 155 -13.71 6.87 14.15
C SER A 155 -12.28 7.17 14.64
N HIS A 156 -11.32 7.34 13.71
CA HIS A 156 -9.89 7.54 14.01
C HIS A 156 -9.32 8.84 13.44
N LYS A 157 -10.11 9.60 12.67
CA LYS A 157 -9.60 10.86 12.08
C LYS A 157 -9.15 11.89 13.12
N MET A 158 -9.75 11.86 14.29
CA MET A 158 -9.40 12.77 15.39
C MET A 158 -8.59 12.10 16.50
N MET A 159 -7.94 10.95 16.23
CA MET A 159 -7.02 10.31 17.18
C MET A 159 -5.77 11.16 17.39
N ASP A 160 -5.02 10.87 18.44
CA ASP A 160 -3.78 11.56 18.75
C ASP A 160 -2.74 11.36 17.64
N PRO A 161 -2.04 12.40 17.21
CA PRO A 161 -0.92 12.27 16.30
C PRO A 161 0.19 11.38 16.89
N ARG A 162 0.86 10.62 16.03
CA ARG A 162 2.00 9.80 16.45
C ARG A 162 3.01 9.64 15.33
N TYR A 163 4.28 9.49 15.70
CA TYR A 163 5.38 9.16 14.81
C TYR A 163 5.90 7.77 15.08
N ARG A 164 6.32 7.12 13.99
CA ARG A 164 7.10 5.89 14.03
C ARG A 164 8.25 6.08 13.06
N ASP A 165 9.40 6.43 13.57
CA ASP A 165 10.65 6.42 12.83
C ASP A 165 11.19 4.99 12.86
N VAL A 166 11.32 4.38 11.70
CA VAL A 166 11.79 3.01 11.52
C VAL A 166 13.10 3.05 10.77
N LEU A 167 14.17 2.73 11.47
CA LEU A 167 15.51 2.70 10.89
C LEU A 167 15.68 1.50 9.97
N SER A 168 16.54 1.63 8.99
CA SER A 168 16.80 0.61 7.95
C SER A 168 17.18 -0.75 8.53
N ASP A 169 17.93 -0.78 9.63
CA ASP A 169 18.36 -1.99 10.32
C ASP A 169 17.24 -2.67 11.12
N GLN A 170 16.15 -1.98 11.39
CA GLN A 170 14.95 -2.53 12.02
C GLN A 170 14.00 -3.18 11.02
N ILE A 171 14.20 -2.97 9.70
CA ILE A 171 13.35 -3.52 8.65
C ILE A 171 13.92 -4.88 8.22
N PRO A 172 13.29 -6.00 8.59
CA PRO A 172 13.77 -7.32 8.21
C PRO A 172 13.69 -7.52 6.70
N THR A 173 14.64 -8.33 6.19
CA THR A 173 14.67 -8.75 4.80
C THR A 173 14.56 -10.27 4.75
N ALA A 174 13.46 -10.76 4.19
CA ALA A 174 13.29 -12.19 3.87
C ALA A 174 13.91 -12.46 2.49
N GLU A 175 14.59 -13.59 2.35
CA GLU A 175 15.09 -14.10 1.08
C GLU A 175 14.47 -15.47 0.80
N LEU A 176 13.79 -15.60 -0.35
CA LEU A 176 13.14 -16.84 -0.76
C LEU A 176 14.12 -17.74 -1.52
N GLU A 177 13.78 -19.03 -1.65
CA GLU A 177 14.65 -20.02 -2.32
C GLU A 177 15.00 -19.65 -3.78
N ASN A 178 14.12 -18.93 -4.47
CA ASN A 178 14.37 -18.44 -5.83
C ASN A 178 15.21 -17.15 -5.89
N GLY A 179 15.74 -16.68 -4.76
CA GLY A 179 16.54 -15.46 -4.65
C GLY A 179 15.72 -14.16 -4.59
N THR A 180 14.38 -14.24 -4.51
CA THR A 180 13.53 -13.05 -4.29
C THR A 180 13.82 -12.47 -2.92
N LYS A 181 14.09 -11.16 -2.87
CA LYS A 181 14.34 -10.40 -1.63
C LYS A 181 13.16 -9.51 -1.31
N ILE A 182 12.73 -9.51 -0.04
CA ILE A 182 11.56 -8.78 0.43
C ILE A 182 11.94 -8.02 1.69
N ARG A 183 12.00 -6.69 1.63
CA ARG A 183 12.07 -5.84 2.82
C ARG A 183 10.65 -5.63 3.35
N ILE A 184 10.44 -5.93 4.63
CA ILE A 184 9.12 -5.97 5.24
C ILE A 184 8.95 -4.74 6.12
N ILE A 185 8.40 -3.66 5.58
CA ILE A 185 8.12 -2.42 6.32
C ILE A 185 6.92 -2.62 7.24
N CYS A 186 5.84 -3.15 6.68
CA CYS A 186 4.61 -3.51 7.39
C CYS A 186 4.06 -4.81 6.80
N GLY A 187 3.59 -5.74 7.63
CA GLY A 187 3.11 -7.04 7.19
C GLY A 187 3.99 -8.19 7.69
N LYS A 188 3.84 -9.37 7.05
CA LYS A 188 4.54 -10.59 7.49
C LYS A 188 4.87 -11.50 6.30
N ILE A 189 6.09 -12.04 6.27
CA ILE A 189 6.56 -13.05 5.30
C ILE A 189 7.12 -14.25 6.09
N GLY A 190 6.49 -15.41 6.00
CA GLY A 190 6.86 -16.54 6.82
C GLY A 190 6.78 -16.21 8.31
N ASP A 191 7.88 -16.30 9.03
CA ASP A 191 7.98 -15.93 10.45
C ASP A 191 8.47 -14.49 10.67
N GLU A 192 9.03 -13.85 9.63
CA GLU A 192 9.52 -12.47 9.68
C GLU A 192 8.36 -11.47 9.66
N GLN A 193 8.38 -10.52 10.58
CA GLN A 193 7.35 -9.48 10.70
C GLN A 193 7.95 -8.09 10.68
N GLY A 194 7.35 -7.20 9.87
CA GLY A 194 7.71 -5.79 9.79
C GLY A 194 7.53 -5.05 11.13
N PRO A 195 8.33 -4.00 11.35
CA PRO A 195 8.29 -3.21 12.58
C PRO A 195 7.01 -2.38 12.74
N VAL A 196 6.36 -1.96 11.64
CA VAL A 196 5.12 -1.19 11.69
C VAL A 196 3.94 -2.11 11.94
N ARG A 197 3.25 -1.88 13.08
CA ARG A 197 2.11 -2.69 13.55
C ARG A 197 1.01 -1.77 14.05
N ASP A 198 -0.16 -2.35 14.33
CA ASP A 198 -1.31 -1.64 14.92
C ASP A 198 -1.74 -0.42 14.09
N VAL A 199 -1.82 -0.61 12.78
CA VAL A 199 -2.34 0.37 11.83
C VAL A 199 -3.78 0.01 11.49
N VAL A 200 -4.67 1.01 11.55
CA VAL A 200 -6.13 0.83 11.51
C VAL A 200 -6.62 0.16 10.24
N ILE A 201 -5.99 0.45 9.12
CA ILE A 201 -6.38 -0.08 7.79
C ILE A 201 -5.78 -1.46 7.49
N ASP A 202 -5.15 -2.11 8.49
CA ASP A 202 -4.55 -3.45 8.36
C ASP A 202 -3.65 -3.57 7.10
N PRO A 203 -2.64 -2.69 6.96
CA PRO A 203 -1.86 -2.58 5.73
C PRO A 203 -0.76 -3.63 5.64
N GLU A 204 -0.30 -3.82 4.41
CA GLU A 204 0.97 -4.44 4.09
C GLU A 204 1.78 -3.49 3.22
N TYR A 205 3.08 -3.35 3.48
CA TYR A 205 3.99 -2.52 2.70
C TYR A 205 5.33 -3.25 2.57
N LEU A 206 5.58 -3.77 1.39
CA LEU A 206 6.73 -4.60 1.05
C LEU A 206 7.52 -3.96 -0.09
N ASP A 207 8.86 -3.99 -0.01
CA ASP A 207 9.77 -3.63 -1.09
C ASP A 207 10.40 -4.94 -1.59
N ILE A 208 10.07 -5.33 -2.82
CA ILE A 208 10.31 -6.67 -3.36
C ILE A 208 11.21 -6.58 -4.57
N THR A 209 12.25 -7.41 -4.59
CA THR A 209 13.11 -7.60 -5.76
C THR A 209 13.04 -9.05 -6.21
N VAL A 210 12.52 -9.29 -7.43
CA VAL A 210 12.43 -10.61 -8.06
C VAL A 210 13.58 -10.74 -9.07
N PRO A 211 14.46 -11.74 -8.95
CA PRO A 211 15.58 -11.94 -9.89
C PRO A 211 15.10 -12.23 -11.32
N ALA A 212 15.98 -12.06 -12.30
CA ALA A 212 15.72 -12.47 -13.68
C ALA A 212 15.38 -13.96 -13.79
N GLY A 213 14.45 -14.31 -14.68
CA GLY A 213 14.04 -15.69 -14.95
C GLY A 213 13.28 -16.37 -13.79
N SER A 214 12.71 -15.60 -12.86
CA SER A 214 12.07 -16.10 -11.65
C SER A 214 10.57 -15.81 -11.62
N GLU A 215 9.88 -16.57 -10.78
CA GLU A 215 8.46 -16.35 -10.47
C GLU A 215 8.29 -16.13 -8.96
N PHE A 216 7.48 -15.16 -8.61
CA PHE A 216 7.15 -14.79 -7.24
C PHE A 216 5.64 -14.81 -7.05
N THR A 217 5.18 -15.45 -6.00
CA THR A 217 3.79 -15.41 -5.55
C THR A 217 3.73 -14.97 -4.09
N HIS A 218 2.72 -14.14 -3.77
CA HIS A 218 2.50 -13.67 -2.41
C HIS A 218 1.00 -13.71 -2.09
N ALA A 219 0.66 -14.34 -0.96
CA ALA A 219 -0.71 -14.40 -0.46
C ALA A 219 -1.17 -13.02 -0.01
N THR A 220 -2.39 -12.63 -0.39
CA THR A 220 -3.00 -11.36 -0.02
C THR A 220 -4.38 -11.57 0.58
N LYS A 221 -4.81 -10.67 1.46
CA LYS A 221 -6.13 -10.76 2.08
C LYS A 221 -7.21 -10.39 1.07
N ARG A 222 -8.24 -11.26 0.95
CA ARG A 222 -9.43 -10.93 0.13
C ARG A 222 -10.14 -9.69 0.67
N GLY A 223 -10.71 -8.92 -0.27
CA GLY A 223 -11.37 -7.65 0.05
C GLY A 223 -10.43 -6.51 0.36
N HIS A 224 -9.09 -6.75 0.42
CA HIS A 224 -8.12 -5.67 0.49
C HIS A 224 -7.86 -5.09 -0.91
N THR A 225 -7.70 -3.79 -0.97
CA THR A 225 -7.05 -3.11 -2.09
C THR A 225 -5.61 -3.54 -2.14
N VAL A 226 -5.14 -3.99 -3.30
CA VAL A 226 -3.75 -4.43 -3.52
C VAL A 226 -3.23 -3.78 -4.79
N PHE A 227 -2.07 -3.15 -4.70
CA PHE A 227 -1.39 -2.58 -5.86
C PHE A 227 0.12 -2.75 -5.78
N ALA A 228 0.78 -2.73 -6.94
CA ALA A 228 2.23 -2.72 -7.06
C ALA A 228 2.68 -1.46 -7.81
N TYR A 229 3.75 -0.81 -7.33
CA TYR A 229 4.42 0.29 -8.04
C TYR A 229 5.83 -0.13 -8.40
N ILE A 230 6.12 -0.21 -9.70
CA ILE A 230 7.41 -0.67 -10.21
C ILE A 230 8.42 0.47 -10.14
N ILE A 231 9.55 0.20 -9.46
CA ILE A 231 10.58 1.19 -9.17
C ILE A 231 11.88 0.95 -9.93
N ASP A 232 12.11 -0.29 -10.41
CA ASP A 232 13.27 -0.63 -11.23
C ASP A 232 13.02 -1.92 -12.02
N GLY A 233 13.69 -2.08 -13.17
CA GLY A 233 13.57 -3.24 -14.03
C GLY A 233 12.17 -3.39 -14.66
N LYS A 234 11.80 -4.62 -15.02
CA LYS A 234 10.51 -4.93 -15.64
C LYS A 234 10.05 -6.36 -15.38
N GLY A 235 8.74 -6.58 -15.36
CA GLY A 235 8.15 -7.91 -15.13
C GLY A 235 6.71 -8.01 -15.59
N TYR A 236 6.17 -9.25 -15.56
CA TYR A 236 4.75 -9.53 -15.73
C TYR A 236 4.08 -9.57 -14.36
N PHE A 237 2.95 -8.90 -14.22
CA PHE A 237 2.20 -8.80 -12.96
C PHE A 237 0.90 -9.60 -12.98
N CYS A 238 0.82 -10.65 -13.80
CA CYS A 238 -0.31 -11.58 -13.85
C CYS A 238 0.09 -12.92 -14.49
N GLN A 239 -0.76 -13.94 -14.32
CA GLN A 239 -0.58 -15.26 -14.96
C GLN A 239 -0.67 -15.22 -16.50
N LYS A 240 -1.42 -14.27 -17.06
CA LYS A 240 -1.66 -14.17 -18.50
C LYS A 240 -0.70 -13.13 -19.10
N LYS A 241 0.34 -13.62 -19.75
CA LYS A 241 1.29 -12.80 -20.53
C LYS A 241 0.68 -12.27 -21.84
N LYS A 242 -0.60 -11.94 -21.86
CA LYS A 242 -1.28 -11.43 -23.05
C LYS A 242 -1.46 -9.92 -22.92
N PRO A 243 -0.93 -9.11 -23.85
CA PRO A 243 -1.31 -7.72 -23.98
C PRO A 243 -2.82 -7.64 -24.17
N PHE A 244 -3.47 -6.59 -23.66
CA PHE A 244 -4.93 -6.35 -23.74
C PHE A 244 -5.83 -7.20 -22.82
N SER A 245 -5.30 -7.94 -21.85
CA SER A 245 -6.11 -8.63 -20.85
C SER A 245 -6.55 -7.72 -19.69
N TYR A 246 -6.18 -6.44 -19.68
CA TYR A 246 -6.43 -5.47 -18.62
C TYR A 246 -6.62 -4.05 -19.18
N GLU A 247 -7.30 -3.20 -18.42
CA GLU A 247 -7.48 -1.79 -18.75
C GLU A 247 -6.18 -1.02 -18.49
N MET A 248 -5.71 -0.27 -19.49
CA MET A 248 -4.55 0.64 -19.35
C MET A 248 -5.00 2.08 -19.51
N GLU A 249 -4.78 2.91 -18.50
CA GLU A 249 -5.05 4.35 -18.58
C GLU A 249 -3.96 5.05 -19.40
N GLY A 250 -4.37 5.78 -20.44
CA GLY A 250 -3.47 6.59 -21.26
C GLY A 250 -2.93 5.93 -22.53
N LEU A 251 -3.32 4.69 -22.87
CA LEU A 251 -3.03 4.12 -24.17
C LEU A 251 -4.08 4.54 -25.22
N ASN A 252 -3.59 4.91 -26.40
CA ASN A 252 -4.44 5.10 -27.55
C ASN A 252 -4.87 3.75 -28.14
N TYR A 253 -6.10 3.67 -28.66
CA TYR A 253 -6.66 2.50 -29.35
C TYR A 253 -5.76 1.97 -30.48
N PHE A 254 -4.88 2.79 -31.01
CA PHE A 254 -3.95 2.47 -32.10
C PHE A 254 -2.57 1.99 -31.64
N ASP A 255 -2.32 1.88 -30.31
CA ASP A 255 -1.04 1.44 -29.80
C ASP A 255 -1.00 -0.11 -29.77
N MET A 256 -0.84 -0.68 -30.95
CA MET A 256 -0.85 -2.14 -31.21
C MET A 256 0.39 -2.88 -30.70
N LYS A 257 1.35 -2.16 -30.10
CA LYS A 257 2.61 -2.71 -29.57
C LYS A 257 2.70 -2.59 -28.06
N ALA A 258 1.60 -2.77 -27.33
CA ALA A 258 1.64 -2.79 -25.89
C ALA A 258 2.57 -3.93 -25.42
N ASP A 259 3.69 -3.57 -24.83
CA ASP A 259 4.58 -4.51 -24.16
C ASP A 259 3.82 -5.04 -22.93
N PRO A 260 3.64 -6.35 -22.77
CA PRO A 260 3.02 -6.90 -21.57
C PRO A 260 3.91 -6.77 -20.33
N PHE A 261 5.20 -6.45 -20.51
CA PHE A 261 6.09 -6.10 -19.42
C PHE A 261 5.78 -4.70 -18.88
N LEU A 262 5.67 -4.62 -17.57
CA LEU A 262 5.51 -3.37 -16.86
C LEU A 262 6.82 -3.00 -16.21
N GLY A 263 7.16 -1.73 -16.26
CA GLY A 263 8.47 -1.23 -15.84
C GLY A 263 8.41 -0.02 -14.93
N ASN A 264 9.55 0.60 -14.71
CA ASN A 264 9.71 1.75 -13.82
C ASN A 264 8.65 2.85 -14.06
N GLY A 265 7.94 3.23 -13.00
CA GLY A 265 6.89 4.25 -13.04
C GLY A 265 5.49 3.72 -13.42
N ASP A 266 5.36 2.41 -13.72
CA ASP A 266 4.05 1.79 -13.88
C ASP A 266 3.46 1.38 -12.52
N LEU A 267 2.16 1.57 -12.35
CA LEU A 267 1.39 1.14 -11.20
C LEU A 267 0.33 0.14 -11.62
N VAL A 268 0.30 -1.00 -10.95
CA VAL A 268 -0.65 -2.10 -11.17
C VAL A 268 -1.65 -2.13 -10.04
N LEU A 269 -2.92 -1.88 -10.32
CA LEU A 269 -4.02 -2.16 -9.40
C LEU A 269 -4.57 -3.57 -9.68
N PHE A 270 -4.64 -4.41 -8.66
CA PHE A 270 -5.15 -5.76 -8.77
C PHE A 270 -6.66 -5.85 -8.45
N ALA A 271 -7.37 -6.73 -9.14
CA ALA A 271 -8.70 -7.17 -8.76
C ALA A 271 -8.65 -8.02 -7.47
N ASP A 272 -9.80 -8.37 -6.90
CA ASP A 272 -9.83 -9.24 -5.72
C ASP A 272 -9.34 -10.66 -6.04
N GLY A 273 -8.76 -11.33 -5.05
CA GLY A 273 -8.18 -12.67 -5.15
C GLY A 273 -7.43 -13.06 -3.88
N ASP A 274 -6.78 -14.23 -3.90
CA ASP A 274 -6.07 -14.78 -2.75
C ASP A 274 -4.57 -14.49 -2.77
N GLN A 275 -4.00 -14.23 -3.96
CA GLN A 275 -2.55 -13.98 -4.12
C GLN A 275 -2.25 -13.12 -5.34
N VAL A 276 -1.12 -12.44 -5.32
CA VAL A 276 -0.49 -11.83 -6.49
C VAL A 276 0.55 -12.77 -7.09
N MET A 277 0.85 -12.59 -8.38
CA MET A 277 1.88 -13.34 -9.08
C MET A 277 2.68 -12.38 -9.97
N VAL A 278 3.99 -12.43 -9.85
CA VAL A 278 4.93 -11.64 -10.65
C VAL A 278 5.96 -12.59 -11.27
N SER A 279 6.28 -12.40 -12.53
CA SER A 279 7.34 -13.17 -13.20
C SER A 279 8.23 -12.27 -14.03
N THR A 280 9.50 -12.66 -14.13
CA THR A 280 10.55 -11.97 -14.87
C THR A 280 11.08 -12.86 -15.98
N GLU A 281 11.77 -12.26 -16.96
CA GLU A 281 12.53 -12.97 -18.00
C GLU A 281 14.03 -12.61 -17.89
N GLY A 282 14.55 -11.86 -18.84
CA GLY A 282 15.98 -11.51 -18.88
C GLY A 282 16.45 -10.48 -17.86
N ASP A 283 15.51 -9.68 -17.31
CA ASP A 283 15.80 -8.61 -16.38
C ASP A 283 15.11 -8.87 -15.02
N PRO A 284 15.69 -8.45 -13.89
CA PRO A 284 15.00 -8.44 -12.61
C PRO A 284 13.93 -7.37 -12.58
N VAL A 285 13.04 -7.42 -11.56
CA VAL A 285 12.10 -6.35 -11.28
C VAL A 285 12.11 -6.01 -9.79
N ARG A 286 12.08 -4.71 -9.45
CA ARG A 286 11.86 -4.22 -8.08
C ARG A 286 10.61 -3.37 -8.03
N PHE A 287 9.78 -3.62 -7.04
CA PHE A 287 8.50 -2.94 -6.88
C PHE A 287 8.08 -2.85 -5.41
N LEU A 288 7.28 -1.85 -5.10
CA LEU A 288 6.56 -1.74 -3.85
C LEU A 288 5.24 -2.50 -3.99
N LEU A 289 4.98 -3.48 -3.12
CA LEU A 289 3.67 -4.13 -3.01
C LEU A 289 2.96 -3.60 -1.77
N ILE A 290 1.80 -3.00 -1.98
CA ILE A 290 1.05 -2.33 -0.93
C ILE A 290 -0.37 -2.87 -0.93
N SER A 291 -0.87 -3.20 0.27
CA SER A 291 -2.26 -3.59 0.47
C SER A 291 -2.87 -2.97 1.73
N GLY A 292 -4.21 -2.85 1.76
CA GLY A 292 -4.92 -2.32 2.91
C GLY A 292 -6.42 -2.60 2.84
N LYS A 293 -7.06 -2.64 4.01
CA LYS A 293 -8.50 -2.84 4.11
C LYS A 293 -9.25 -1.57 3.72
N PRO A 294 -10.10 -1.59 2.67
CA PRO A 294 -10.92 -0.45 2.31
C PRO A 294 -11.77 0.06 3.47
N ILE A 295 -11.90 1.37 3.58
CA ILE A 295 -12.72 2.03 4.62
C ILE A 295 -14.18 2.13 4.16
N GLY A 296 -14.41 2.43 2.88
CA GLY A 296 -15.76 2.55 2.31
C GLY A 296 -16.55 3.75 2.82
N GLU A 297 -15.89 4.76 3.37
CA GLU A 297 -16.51 5.96 3.90
C GLU A 297 -16.39 7.16 2.93
N PRO A 298 -17.26 8.17 3.02
CA PRO A 298 -17.13 9.39 2.24
C PRO A 298 -15.80 10.11 2.52
N ILE A 299 -15.24 10.75 1.47
CA ILE A 299 -14.00 11.50 1.54
C ILE A 299 -14.26 12.95 1.15
N ALA A 300 -13.97 13.87 2.07
CA ALA A 300 -13.89 15.30 1.84
C ALA A 300 -12.42 15.71 1.91
N TRP A 301 -11.82 15.97 0.74
CA TRP A 301 -10.40 16.22 0.61
C TRP A 301 -10.12 17.57 -0.02
N TYR A 302 -9.30 18.39 0.63
CA TYR A 302 -8.76 19.62 0.07
C TYR A 302 -7.36 19.89 0.61
N GLY A 303 -6.38 20.02 -0.30
CA GLY A 303 -4.98 20.18 0.06
C GLY A 303 -4.49 19.05 0.98
N PRO A 304 -3.83 19.36 2.10
CA PRO A 304 -3.25 18.36 2.99
C PRO A 304 -4.21 17.82 4.07
N ILE A 305 -5.49 18.17 4.00
CA ILE A 305 -6.50 17.78 5.01
C ILE A 305 -7.56 16.89 4.37
N VAL A 306 -7.87 15.76 5.02
CA VAL A 306 -8.86 14.80 4.55
C VAL A 306 -9.81 14.41 5.69
N MET A 307 -11.07 14.75 5.51
CA MET A 307 -12.15 14.47 6.46
C MET A 307 -13.24 13.62 5.79
N ASN A 308 -14.34 13.35 6.48
CA ASN A 308 -15.48 12.61 5.91
C ASN A 308 -16.54 13.55 5.30
N THR A 309 -16.67 14.78 5.80
CA THR A 309 -17.66 15.75 5.34
C THR A 309 -17.01 17.10 5.00
N ARG A 310 -17.70 17.89 4.16
CA ARG A 310 -17.27 19.25 3.84
C ARG A 310 -17.29 20.18 5.08
N ASP A 311 -18.22 19.96 6.00
CA ASP A 311 -18.30 20.75 7.24
C ASP A 311 -17.11 20.48 8.15
N GLU A 312 -16.71 19.21 8.32
CA GLU A 312 -15.50 18.86 9.08
C GLU A 312 -14.25 19.46 8.42
N LEU A 313 -14.18 19.43 7.08
CA LEU A 313 -13.08 20.03 6.33
C LEU A 313 -13.03 21.54 6.55
N ARG A 314 -14.20 22.25 6.48
CA ARG A 314 -14.31 23.69 6.75
C ARG A 314 -13.82 24.02 8.17
N VAL A 315 -14.29 23.27 9.17
CA VAL A 315 -13.87 23.44 10.57
C VAL A 315 -12.34 23.27 10.70
N ALA A 316 -11.75 22.28 10.03
CA ALA A 316 -10.30 22.07 10.08
C ALA A 316 -9.51 23.27 9.54
N PHE A 317 -9.97 23.90 8.45
CA PHE A 317 -9.32 25.11 7.91
C PHE A 317 -9.57 26.35 8.79
N GLU A 318 -10.74 26.49 9.36
CA GLU A 318 -11.03 27.57 10.34
C GLU A 318 -10.12 27.45 11.55
N GLU A 319 -9.96 26.27 12.11
CA GLU A 319 -9.05 25.98 13.22
C GLU A 319 -7.57 26.27 12.86
N TYR A 320 -7.18 25.93 11.63
CA TYR A 320 -5.82 26.25 11.16
C TYR A 320 -5.60 27.76 11.07
N GLY A 321 -6.56 28.50 10.50
CA GLY A 321 -6.53 29.97 10.42
C GLY A 321 -6.55 30.67 11.79
N ASN A 322 -7.25 30.10 12.77
CA ASN A 322 -7.38 30.66 14.13
C ASN A 322 -6.27 30.21 15.09
N GLY A 323 -5.32 29.36 14.65
CA GLY A 323 -4.25 28.84 15.50
C GLY A 323 -4.70 27.80 16.53
N THR A 324 -5.89 27.19 16.35
CA THR A 324 -6.44 26.15 17.23
C THR A 324 -6.41 24.75 16.63
N PHE A 325 -5.71 24.59 15.51
CA PHE A 325 -5.62 23.34 14.75
C PHE A 325 -4.94 22.22 15.52
N ILE A 326 -3.85 22.53 16.24
CA ILE A 326 -3.11 21.54 17.02
C ILE A 326 -3.87 21.25 18.32
N LYS A 327 -4.32 19.99 18.46
CA LYS A 327 -5.09 19.53 19.64
C LYS A 327 -4.18 18.96 20.73
N HIS A 328 -3.06 18.38 20.32
CA HIS A 328 -2.07 17.76 21.23
C HIS A 328 -0.77 18.56 21.19
N LYS A 329 -0.38 19.06 22.33
CA LYS A 329 0.93 19.69 22.54
C LYS A 329 1.79 18.73 23.35
N LYS A 330 3.09 18.75 23.12
CA LYS A 330 4.04 18.06 24.00
C LYS A 330 3.80 18.59 25.41
N SER A 331 3.50 17.73 26.37
CA SER A 331 3.56 18.09 27.79
C SER A 331 5.01 18.47 28.10
N ASP A 332 5.20 19.65 28.61
CA ASP A 332 6.50 20.18 29.09
C ASP A 332 7.14 19.23 30.09
#